data_a71e9a2fd37e76f733717f60f2879708
#
_entry.id   a71e9a2fd37e76f733717f60f2879708
#
_cell.length_a   1.000
_cell.length_b   1.000
_cell.length_c   1.000
_cell.angle_alpha   90.00
_cell.angle_beta   90.00
_cell.angle_gamma   90.00
#
_symmetry.space_group_name_H-M   'P 1'
#
loop_
_entity.id
_entity.type
_entity.pdbx_description
1 polymer ?
#
loop_
_entity_poly.entity_id
_entity_poly.type
_entity_poly.pdbx_seq_one_letter_code
_entity_poly.pdbx_strand_id
1 'polypeptide(L)'
;MSSPNRSRRILILIALLSLVVVIVYAFQSSSEPSLSNTESKQEEQKEEIIPTENITLLEYPAVLPNEKIISHTGYSFVYSEEHEQAKWIAYELTKEETNSLFERTDKFLVDPFVSTGTAENSDYLKSGYDKGHLAPAGDMGWSAITMKESFYLSNMSPQLPGFNRGVWKRLEELMRSWAIDNKAIYIVTGPLLSKGLPSIGSNGVSIPNYYYKVILDYTQPEIHAIGFVLPNASSSASLSTFAVSIDEVERQTGIDFFPALPDDQETKLEKEICQSCWQWQASKTNNRSGSNHKSGTSVQCSGITKAGARCKRMTLSENGRCYQHGGN
;
A
#
# COMPACT_ATOMS: atom_id res chain seq x y z
N MET A 1 -30.58 80.57 -5.31
CA MET A 1 -30.25 79.88 -4.02
C MET A 1 -29.26 78.78 -4.36
N SER A 2 -27.98 79.02 -4.18
CA SER A 2 -26.89 78.04 -4.40
C SER A 2 -26.74 77.12 -3.19
N SER A 3 -26.79 75.82 -3.43
CA SER A 3 -26.77 74.74 -2.42
C SER A 3 -25.42 74.72 -1.67
N PRO A 4 -25.40 74.78 -0.34
CA PRO A 4 -24.17 74.77 0.47
C PRO A 4 -23.46 73.42 0.56
N ASN A 5 -23.98 72.41 -0.11
CA ASN A 5 -23.45 71.03 -0.02
C ASN A 5 -22.31 70.70 -1.00
N ARG A 6 -22.14 71.54 -2.04
CA ARG A 6 -21.10 71.22 -3.07
C ARG A 6 -19.71 71.68 -2.62
N SER A 7 -19.61 72.80 -1.95
CA SER A 7 -18.33 73.29 -1.42
C SER A 7 -17.76 72.45 -0.27
N ARG A 8 -18.62 71.91 0.61
CA ARG A 8 -18.19 71.00 1.68
C ARG A 8 -17.61 69.65 1.15
N ARG A 9 -18.24 69.14 0.07
CA ARG A 9 -17.75 67.88 -0.54
C ARG A 9 -16.40 68.06 -1.26
N ILE A 10 -16.19 69.23 -1.89
CA ILE A 10 -14.93 69.58 -2.54
C ILE A 10 -13.82 69.73 -1.49
N LEU A 11 -14.06 70.36 -0.37
CA LEU A 11 -13.07 70.53 0.71
C LEU A 11 -12.69 69.19 1.36
N ILE A 12 -13.63 68.26 1.52
CA ILE A 12 -13.35 66.93 2.04
C ILE A 12 -12.53 66.10 1.07
N LEU A 13 -12.79 66.20 -0.24
CA LEU A 13 -12.02 65.53 -1.30
C LEU A 13 -10.60 66.06 -1.39
N ILE A 14 -10.39 67.39 -1.26
CA ILE A 14 -9.03 67.98 -1.25
C ILE A 14 -8.26 67.55 0.01
N ALA A 15 -8.89 67.50 1.17
CA ALA A 15 -8.28 67.03 2.40
C ALA A 15 -7.89 65.53 2.37
N LEU A 16 -8.69 64.70 1.75
CA LEU A 16 -8.39 63.28 1.54
C LEU A 16 -7.25 63.10 0.53
N LEU A 17 -7.21 63.89 -0.55
CA LEU A 17 -6.12 63.83 -1.53
C LEU A 17 -4.78 64.28 -0.93
N SER A 18 -4.78 65.32 -0.07
CA SER A 18 -3.56 65.78 0.62
C SER A 18 -3.05 64.74 1.63
N LEU A 19 -3.93 64.00 2.28
CA LEU A 19 -3.56 62.94 3.23
C LEU A 19 -2.88 61.76 2.50
N VAL A 20 -3.38 61.37 1.31
CA VAL A 20 -2.81 60.30 0.52
C VAL A 20 -1.42 60.69 -0.01
N VAL A 21 -1.21 61.96 -0.45
CA VAL A 21 0.09 62.45 -0.88
C VAL A 21 1.11 62.45 0.23
N VAL A 22 0.73 62.83 1.47
CA VAL A 22 1.62 62.78 2.62
C VAL A 22 2.00 61.38 3.00
N ILE A 23 1.09 60.40 2.90
CA ILE A 23 1.38 58.98 3.15
C ILE A 23 2.33 58.40 2.12
N VAL A 24 2.14 58.77 0.82
CA VAL A 24 3.04 58.31 -0.26
C VAL A 24 4.44 58.90 -0.07
N TYR A 25 4.55 60.19 0.31
CA TYR A 25 5.85 60.83 0.56
C TYR A 25 6.55 60.25 1.80
N ALA A 26 5.83 59.89 2.86
CA ALA A 26 6.40 59.24 4.03
C ALA A 26 6.89 57.82 3.70
N PHE A 27 6.29 57.13 2.76
CA PHE A 27 6.73 55.80 2.32
C PHE A 27 7.95 55.87 1.34
N GLN A 28 8.15 56.98 0.61
CA GLN A 28 9.31 57.15 -0.28
C GLN A 28 10.58 57.70 0.40
N SER A 29 10.46 58.30 1.57
CA SER A 29 11.60 58.85 2.30
C SER A 29 12.33 57.87 3.26
N SER A 30 11.87 56.62 3.29
CA SER A 30 12.47 55.57 4.18
C SER A 30 13.35 54.57 3.42
N SER A 31 13.80 54.86 2.21
CA SER A 31 14.67 53.96 1.46
C SER A 31 15.98 54.67 1.06
N GLU A 32 16.86 54.83 2.01
CA GLU A 32 18.31 54.91 1.70
C GLU A 32 18.99 53.59 2.12
N PRO A 33 19.79 52.96 1.26
CA PRO A 33 20.46 51.74 1.60
C PRO A 33 21.77 52.07 2.34
N SER A 34 21.81 51.77 3.62
CA SER A 34 23.08 51.62 4.32
C SER A 34 23.71 50.30 3.91
N LEU A 35 24.83 50.35 3.21
CA LEU A 35 25.75 49.21 3.03
C LEU A 35 26.27 48.80 4.43
N SER A 36 25.68 47.78 5.02
CA SER A 36 26.30 46.97 6.01
C SER A 36 26.34 45.54 5.51
N ASN A 37 27.57 45.05 5.30
CA ASN A 37 27.84 43.64 5.13
C ASN A 37 27.15 42.85 6.23
N THR A 38 26.07 42.17 5.90
CA THR A 38 25.49 41.11 6.72
C THR A 38 25.46 39.87 5.84
N GLU A 39 26.38 38.98 6.10
CA GLU A 39 26.36 37.62 5.61
C GLU A 39 24.97 37.08 5.79
N SER A 40 24.34 36.79 4.66
CA SER A 40 23.11 35.99 4.64
C SER A 40 23.46 34.59 5.16
N LYS A 41 23.25 34.37 6.46
CA LYS A 41 23.01 33.02 6.94
C LYS A 41 21.76 32.53 6.23
N GLN A 42 21.95 31.76 5.14
CA GLN A 42 20.96 30.77 4.74
C GLN A 42 20.81 29.86 5.97
N GLU A 43 19.70 29.96 6.65
CA GLU A 43 19.20 28.87 7.45
C GLU A 43 18.96 27.72 6.46
N GLU A 44 19.97 26.87 6.28
CA GLU A 44 19.74 25.51 5.87
C GLU A 44 18.69 24.97 6.84
N GLN A 45 17.47 24.84 6.36
CA GLN A 45 16.50 23.93 6.97
C GLN A 45 17.19 22.56 6.89
N LYS A 46 17.84 22.20 7.99
CA LYS A 46 18.32 20.87 8.23
C LYS A 46 17.05 20.03 8.25
N GLU A 47 16.74 19.39 7.13
CA GLU A 47 15.78 18.32 7.09
C GLU A 47 16.20 17.37 8.22
N GLU A 48 15.39 17.34 9.26
CA GLU A 48 15.55 16.41 10.36
C GLU A 48 15.37 15.04 9.75
N ILE A 49 16.48 14.38 9.44
CA ILE A 49 16.49 12.98 9.03
C ILE A 49 15.94 12.25 10.25
N ILE A 50 14.63 12.01 10.26
CA ILE A 50 14.00 11.14 11.24
C ILE A 50 14.74 9.81 11.11
N PRO A 51 15.41 9.33 12.18
CA PRO A 51 16.08 8.04 12.11
C PRO A 51 15.00 7.04 11.70
N THR A 52 15.20 6.36 10.57
CA THR A 52 14.41 5.19 10.23
C THR A 52 14.71 4.15 11.31
N GLU A 53 13.99 4.21 12.42
CA GLU A 53 13.93 3.07 13.30
C GLU A 53 13.53 1.90 12.42
N ASN A 54 14.26 0.80 12.53
CA ASN A 54 13.94 -0.43 11.81
C ASN A 54 12.61 -0.95 12.36
N ILE A 55 11.51 -0.32 11.93
CA ILE A 55 10.17 -0.76 12.27
C ILE A 55 10.00 -2.16 11.66
N THR A 56 9.59 -3.11 12.46
CA THR A 56 9.34 -4.49 12.01
C THR A 56 7.86 -4.72 11.90
N LEU A 57 7.46 -5.58 10.95
CA LEU A 57 6.06 -5.95 10.75
C LEU A 57 5.19 -4.78 10.30
N LEU A 58 5.75 -3.89 9.47
CA LEU A 58 5.01 -2.77 8.88
C LEU A 58 3.77 -3.20 8.10
N GLU A 59 3.79 -4.43 7.58
CA GLU A 59 2.66 -5.00 6.86
C GLU A 59 1.50 -5.42 7.77
N TYR A 60 1.69 -5.54 9.09
CA TYR A 60 0.66 -6.08 9.96
C TYR A 60 -0.36 -5.02 10.37
N PRO A 61 -1.66 -5.24 10.10
CA PRO A 61 -2.72 -4.45 10.71
C PRO A 61 -2.81 -4.70 12.22
N ALA A 62 -3.50 -3.82 12.92
CA ALA A 62 -3.88 -4.06 14.30
C ALA A 62 -4.74 -5.33 14.43
N VAL A 63 -4.51 -6.09 15.47
CA VAL A 63 -5.16 -7.39 15.70
C VAL A 63 -5.99 -7.32 16.97
N LEU A 64 -7.23 -7.77 16.90
CA LEU A 64 -8.09 -7.82 18.08
C LEU A 64 -7.59 -8.88 19.08
N PRO A 65 -7.84 -8.72 20.38
CA PRO A 65 -7.33 -9.64 21.42
C PRO A 65 -7.74 -11.11 21.26
N ASN A 66 -8.82 -11.38 20.55
CA ASN A 66 -9.33 -12.73 20.28
C ASN A 66 -8.92 -13.26 18.90
N GLU A 67 -8.16 -12.53 18.13
CA GLU A 67 -7.68 -12.94 16.81
C GLU A 67 -6.26 -13.53 16.91
N LYS A 68 -6.00 -14.50 16.05
CA LYS A 68 -4.70 -15.17 15.97
C LYS A 68 -4.09 -14.93 14.60
N ILE A 69 -2.89 -14.38 14.59
CA ILE A 69 -2.09 -14.32 13.36
C ILE A 69 -1.54 -15.70 13.05
N ILE A 70 -1.76 -16.16 11.84
CA ILE A 70 -1.15 -17.36 11.26
C ILE A 70 -0.12 -16.91 10.23
N SER A 71 1.11 -17.41 10.35
CA SER A 71 2.21 -16.97 9.48
C SER A 71 2.72 -18.14 8.62
N HIS A 72 2.73 -17.90 7.31
CA HIS A 72 3.42 -18.72 6.33
C HIS A 72 4.79 -18.10 5.97
N THR A 73 5.50 -18.72 5.04
CA THR A 73 6.83 -18.25 4.66
C THR A 73 6.80 -16.90 3.97
N GLY A 74 5.78 -16.65 3.12
CA GLY A 74 5.67 -15.45 2.30
C GLY A 74 4.60 -14.46 2.75
N TYR A 75 3.69 -14.82 3.65
CA TYR A 75 2.60 -13.96 4.11
C TYR A 75 2.09 -14.37 5.48
N SER A 76 1.36 -13.47 6.13
CA SER A 76 0.64 -13.73 7.38
C SER A 76 -0.82 -13.31 7.24
N PHE A 77 -1.71 -13.86 8.05
CA PHE A 77 -3.14 -13.57 7.96
C PHE A 77 -3.87 -13.82 9.27
N VAL A 78 -5.08 -13.27 9.38
CA VAL A 78 -6.09 -13.66 10.37
C VAL A 78 -7.22 -14.36 9.64
N TYR A 79 -7.57 -15.57 10.10
CA TYR A 79 -8.66 -16.36 9.55
C TYR A 79 -9.99 -16.01 10.21
N SER A 80 -11.07 -16.03 9.43
CA SER A 80 -12.46 -15.88 9.90
C SER A 80 -13.21 -17.18 9.75
N GLU A 81 -13.50 -17.83 10.86
CA GLU A 81 -14.32 -19.03 10.91
C GLU A 81 -15.77 -18.77 10.47
N GLU A 82 -16.30 -17.56 10.74
CA GLU A 82 -17.66 -17.16 10.30
C GLU A 82 -17.79 -17.10 8.78
N HIS A 83 -16.69 -16.79 8.08
CA HIS A 83 -16.68 -16.55 6.64
C HIS A 83 -15.85 -17.59 5.86
N GLU A 84 -15.19 -18.53 6.53
CA GLU A 84 -14.34 -19.58 5.96
C GLU A 84 -13.27 -19.05 4.98
N GLN A 85 -12.64 -17.91 5.33
CA GLN A 85 -11.58 -17.29 4.57
C GLN A 85 -10.80 -16.28 5.41
N ALA A 86 -9.64 -15.79 4.92
CA ALA A 86 -8.89 -14.77 5.63
C ALA A 86 -9.65 -13.43 5.69
N LYS A 87 -9.60 -12.77 6.85
CA LYS A 87 -10.06 -11.38 7.02
C LYS A 87 -9.14 -10.41 6.29
N TRP A 88 -7.85 -10.65 6.43
CA TRP A 88 -6.78 -9.97 5.74
C TRP A 88 -5.58 -10.90 5.56
N ILE A 89 -4.79 -10.62 4.55
CA ILE A 89 -3.47 -11.19 4.33
C ILE A 89 -2.48 -10.05 4.17
N ALA A 90 -1.34 -10.14 4.84
CA ALA A 90 -0.30 -9.15 4.87
C ALA A 90 1.06 -9.73 4.48
N TYR A 91 1.81 -8.99 3.66
CA TYR A 91 3.16 -9.38 3.23
C TYR A 91 3.95 -8.17 2.72
N GLU A 92 5.26 -8.24 2.84
CA GLU A 92 6.17 -7.40 2.09
C GLU A 92 6.44 -8.04 0.74
N LEU A 93 6.43 -7.25 -0.32
CA LEU A 93 6.84 -7.67 -1.66
C LEU A 93 8.08 -6.87 -2.07
N THR A 94 9.22 -7.53 -2.12
CA THR A 94 10.47 -6.93 -2.57
C THR A 94 10.63 -7.08 -4.08
N LYS A 95 11.44 -6.21 -4.68
CA LYS A 95 11.81 -6.30 -6.10
C LYS A 95 12.35 -7.68 -6.46
N GLU A 96 13.18 -8.28 -5.60
CA GLU A 96 13.78 -9.59 -5.81
C GLU A 96 12.72 -10.69 -5.83
N GLU A 97 11.69 -10.58 -5.00
CA GLU A 97 10.59 -11.55 -4.89
C GLU A 97 9.63 -11.49 -6.08
N THR A 98 9.62 -10.39 -6.85
CA THR A 98 8.86 -10.33 -8.11
C THR A 98 9.40 -11.24 -9.19
N ASN A 99 10.64 -11.74 -9.04
CA ASN A 99 11.22 -12.72 -9.94
C ASN A 99 10.69 -14.12 -9.60
N SER A 100 9.76 -14.60 -10.42
CA SER A 100 9.23 -15.95 -10.26
C SER A 100 10.25 -16.99 -10.74
N LEU A 101 10.77 -17.77 -9.79
CA LEU A 101 11.73 -18.87 -10.04
C LEU A 101 11.03 -20.22 -10.12
N PHE A 102 9.81 -20.33 -9.62
CA PHE A 102 9.05 -21.56 -9.54
C PHE A 102 7.72 -21.41 -10.28
N GLU A 103 7.40 -22.41 -11.06
CA GLU A 103 6.16 -22.45 -11.82
C GLU A 103 4.95 -22.63 -10.89
N ARG A 104 3.83 -22.08 -11.33
CA ARG A 104 2.53 -22.20 -10.68
C ARG A 104 2.10 -23.67 -10.57
N THR A 105 1.73 -24.10 -9.37
CA THR A 105 1.37 -25.52 -9.11
C THR A 105 -0.09 -25.86 -9.42
N ASP A 106 -1.00 -24.90 -9.28
CA ASP A 106 -2.48 -25.05 -9.35
C ASP A 106 -3.04 -26.16 -8.45
N LYS A 107 -2.31 -26.55 -7.40
CA LYS A 107 -2.71 -27.54 -6.42
C LYS A 107 -3.25 -26.86 -5.16
N PHE A 108 -4.55 -26.68 -5.11
CA PHE A 108 -5.21 -26.13 -3.95
C PHE A 108 -5.31 -27.15 -2.81
N LEU A 109 -4.89 -26.77 -1.62
CA LEU A 109 -4.77 -27.64 -0.44
C LEU A 109 -5.45 -26.98 0.78
N VAL A 110 -6.00 -27.79 1.65
CA VAL A 110 -6.40 -27.35 2.99
C VAL A 110 -5.16 -26.83 3.73
N ASP A 111 -5.30 -25.72 4.45
CA ASP A 111 -4.19 -25.13 5.19
C ASP A 111 -3.99 -25.89 6.52
N PRO A 112 -2.84 -26.54 6.74
CA PRO A 112 -2.59 -27.29 7.97
C PRO A 112 -2.37 -26.42 9.21
N PHE A 113 -2.23 -25.08 9.04
CA PHE A 113 -2.03 -24.15 10.15
C PHE A 113 -3.35 -23.57 10.68
N VAL A 114 -4.45 -23.72 9.94
CA VAL A 114 -5.81 -23.43 10.44
C VAL A 114 -6.36 -24.68 11.11
N SER A 115 -6.29 -24.72 12.44
CA SER A 115 -6.59 -25.92 13.22
C SER A 115 -8.06 -26.37 13.18
N THR A 116 -8.96 -25.47 12.85
CA THR A 116 -10.40 -25.70 12.67
C THR A 116 -10.74 -26.27 11.30
N GLY A 117 -9.81 -26.21 10.37
CA GLY A 117 -9.99 -26.52 8.96
C GLY A 117 -10.16 -25.24 8.12
N THR A 118 -10.29 -25.40 6.81
CA THR A 118 -10.59 -24.33 5.86
C THR A 118 -11.64 -24.79 4.88
N ALA A 119 -12.10 -23.91 4.01
CA ALA A 119 -12.81 -24.29 2.80
C ALA A 119 -12.12 -25.47 2.09
N GLU A 120 -12.88 -26.21 1.32
CA GLU A 120 -12.41 -27.33 0.51
C GLU A 120 -12.59 -27.06 -0.99
N ASN A 121 -11.92 -27.85 -1.82
CA ASN A 121 -12.06 -27.75 -3.29
C ASN A 121 -13.50 -27.98 -3.75
N SER A 122 -14.24 -28.81 -3.03
CA SER A 122 -15.66 -29.12 -3.25
C SER A 122 -16.57 -27.90 -3.12
N ASP A 123 -16.26 -26.94 -2.25
CA ASP A 123 -17.06 -25.74 -2.05
C ASP A 123 -17.09 -24.85 -3.28
N TYR A 124 -15.99 -24.81 -4.01
CA TYR A 124 -15.88 -24.02 -5.24
C TYR A 124 -16.39 -24.75 -6.49
N LEU A 125 -16.61 -26.07 -6.40
CA LEU A 125 -17.00 -26.86 -7.56
C LEU A 125 -18.39 -26.45 -8.07
N LYS A 126 -18.46 -26.01 -9.33
CA LYS A 126 -19.69 -25.52 -9.97
C LYS A 126 -20.38 -24.34 -9.26
N SER A 127 -19.67 -23.64 -8.40
CA SER A 127 -20.18 -22.45 -7.68
C SER A 127 -20.37 -21.25 -8.60
N GLY A 128 -19.66 -21.18 -9.72
CA GLY A 128 -19.60 -20.01 -10.58
C GLY A 128 -18.47 -19.02 -10.18
N TYR A 129 -17.76 -19.31 -9.10
CA TYR A 129 -16.64 -18.50 -8.59
C TYR A 129 -15.30 -19.20 -8.81
N ASP A 130 -14.27 -18.41 -9.09
CA ASP A 130 -12.89 -18.85 -9.03
C ASP A 130 -12.41 -18.93 -7.58
N LYS A 131 -11.46 -19.80 -7.29
CA LYS A 131 -10.60 -19.71 -6.10
C LYS A 131 -9.63 -18.56 -6.31
N GLY A 132 -10.08 -17.36 -5.95
CA GLY A 132 -9.29 -16.14 -6.12
C GLY A 132 -8.26 -15.99 -5.02
N HIS A 133 -7.00 -15.78 -5.40
CA HIS A 133 -5.92 -15.52 -4.45
C HIS A 133 -6.07 -14.15 -3.81
N LEU A 134 -5.75 -14.05 -2.54
CA LEU A 134 -5.53 -12.79 -1.84
C LEU A 134 -4.04 -12.40 -1.95
N ALA A 135 -3.11 -13.25 -1.49
CA ALA A 135 -1.68 -13.17 -1.85
C ALA A 135 -1.44 -13.93 -3.15
N PRO A 136 -1.13 -13.25 -4.28
CA PRO A 136 -1.12 -13.88 -5.59
C PRO A 136 0.05 -14.87 -5.73
N ALA A 137 -0.15 -15.97 -6.46
CA ALA A 137 0.92 -16.90 -6.79
C ALA A 137 2.09 -16.21 -7.54
N GLY A 138 1.80 -15.11 -8.29
CA GLY A 138 2.84 -14.33 -8.97
C GLY A 138 3.78 -13.59 -8.02
N ASP A 139 3.33 -13.26 -6.81
CA ASP A 139 4.14 -12.60 -5.77
C ASP A 139 4.87 -13.64 -4.90
N MET A 140 4.48 -14.91 -4.99
CA MET A 140 4.99 -16.02 -4.17
C MET A 140 5.90 -16.99 -4.96
N GLY A 141 6.23 -16.63 -6.22
CA GLY A 141 7.01 -17.48 -7.11
C GLY A 141 8.51 -17.57 -6.82
N TRP A 142 9.02 -16.85 -5.87
CA TRP A 142 10.44 -16.78 -5.52
C TRP A 142 10.95 -18.00 -4.72
N SER A 143 10.07 -18.85 -4.23
CA SER A 143 10.42 -20.08 -3.51
C SER A 143 9.37 -21.16 -3.76
N ALA A 144 9.80 -22.42 -3.80
CA ALA A 144 8.89 -23.57 -3.92
C ALA A 144 7.91 -23.67 -2.72
N ILE A 145 8.36 -23.24 -1.55
CA ILE A 145 7.54 -23.24 -0.33
C ILE A 145 6.46 -22.17 -0.42
N THR A 146 6.82 -20.92 -0.75
CA THR A 146 5.88 -19.81 -0.86
C THR A 146 4.90 -20.02 -2.01
N MET A 147 5.36 -20.56 -3.15
CA MET A 147 4.48 -20.97 -4.25
C MET A 147 3.46 -22.01 -3.77
N LYS A 148 3.88 -23.04 -3.05
CA LYS A 148 2.96 -24.06 -2.51
C LYS A 148 1.98 -23.44 -1.51
N GLU A 149 2.48 -22.64 -0.57
CA GLU A 149 1.67 -22.00 0.49
C GLU A 149 0.66 -21.02 -0.10
N SER A 150 0.97 -20.35 -1.22
CA SER A 150 0.01 -19.47 -1.90
C SER A 150 -1.24 -20.21 -2.39
N PHE A 151 -1.22 -21.53 -2.54
CA PHE A 151 -2.36 -22.38 -2.93
C PHE A 151 -3.11 -23.00 -1.75
N TYR A 152 -2.83 -22.60 -0.53
CA TYR A 152 -3.68 -22.96 0.60
C TYR A 152 -5.06 -22.30 0.48
N LEU A 153 -6.10 -23.04 0.83
CA LEU A 153 -7.48 -22.55 0.73
C LEU A 153 -7.80 -21.43 1.72
N SER A 154 -6.98 -21.25 2.76
CA SER A 154 -6.99 -20.06 3.63
C SER A 154 -6.66 -18.77 2.88
N ASN A 155 -5.90 -18.86 1.79
CA ASN A 155 -5.55 -17.73 0.89
C ASN A 155 -6.56 -17.50 -0.23
N MET A 156 -7.65 -18.29 -0.26
CA MET A 156 -8.65 -18.25 -1.34
C MET A 156 -9.92 -17.56 -0.90
N SER A 157 -10.52 -16.82 -1.83
CA SER A 157 -11.82 -16.17 -1.65
C SER A 157 -12.67 -16.32 -2.91
N PRO A 158 -14.02 -16.41 -2.81
CA PRO A 158 -14.90 -16.55 -3.97
C PRO A 158 -14.93 -15.31 -4.86
N GLN A 159 -14.17 -15.32 -5.94
CA GLN A 159 -14.06 -14.21 -6.88
C GLN A 159 -14.78 -14.55 -8.19
N LEU A 160 -15.59 -13.61 -8.72
CA LEU A 160 -16.14 -13.76 -10.06
C LEU A 160 -15.00 -13.87 -11.10
N PRO A 161 -15.11 -14.77 -12.11
CA PRO A 161 -14.04 -14.95 -13.10
C PRO A 161 -13.63 -13.67 -13.83
N GLY A 162 -14.60 -12.80 -14.15
CA GLY A 162 -14.33 -11.52 -14.79
C GLY A 162 -13.60 -10.50 -13.89
N PHE A 163 -13.78 -10.60 -12.58
CA PHE A 163 -13.01 -9.84 -11.59
C PHE A 163 -11.60 -10.40 -11.42
N ASN A 164 -11.51 -11.68 -11.03
CA ASN A 164 -10.25 -12.37 -10.73
C ASN A 164 -9.27 -12.33 -11.89
N ARG A 165 -9.72 -12.73 -13.09
CA ARG A 165 -8.86 -12.78 -14.29
C ARG A 165 -8.75 -11.44 -15.01
N GLY A 166 -9.50 -10.45 -14.57
CA GLY A 166 -9.61 -9.11 -15.15
C GLY A 166 -8.96 -8.02 -14.32
N VAL A 167 -9.78 -7.18 -13.67
CA VAL A 167 -9.34 -5.97 -12.95
C VAL A 167 -8.45 -6.30 -11.76
N TRP A 168 -8.72 -7.40 -11.03
CA TRP A 168 -7.90 -7.82 -9.89
C TRP A 168 -6.50 -8.23 -10.33
N LYS A 169 -6.39 -9.07 -11.36
CA LYS A 169 -5.09 -9.44 -11.96
C LYS A 169 -4.30 -8.20 -12.41
N ARG A 170 -4.95 -7.21 -13.03
CA ARG A 170 -4.27 -5.96 -13.43
C ARG A 170 -3.73 -5.19 -12.21
N LEU A 171 -4.48 -5.19 -11.10
CA LEU A 171 -4.02 -4.55 -9.86
C LEU A 171 -2.81 -5.29 -9.28
N GLU A 172 -2.81 -6.62 -9.26
CA GLU A 172 -1.67 -7.44 -8.83
C GLU A 172 -0.41 -7.19 -9.71
N GLU A 173 -0.60 -7.07 -11.03
CA GLU A 173 0.49 -6.73 -11.95
C GLU A 173 1.05 -5.33 -11.67
N LEU A 174 0.19 -4.38 -11.31
CA LEU A 174 0.59 -3.04 -10.93
C LEU A 174 1.38 -3.04 -9.61
N MET A 175 0.96 -3.83 -8.60
CA MET A 175 1.70 -3.98 -7.34
C MET A 175 3.12 -4.50 -7.57
N ARG A 176 3.29 -5.51 -8.42
CA ARG A 176 4.64 -5.99 -8.78
C ARG A 176 5.49 -4.92 -9.46
N SER A 177 4.87 -4.09 -10.31
CA SER A 177 5.58 -2.95 -10.92
C SER A 177 6.05 -1.97 -9.85
N TRP A 178 5.19 -1.63 -8.90
CA TRP A 178 5.55 -0.73 -7.80
C TRP A 178 6.63 -1.31 -6.87
N ALA A 179 6.59 -2.61 -6.60
CA ALA A 179 7.66 -3.27 -5.85
C ALA A 179 9.03 -3.21 -6.59
N ILE A 180 9.01 -3.28 -7.91
CA ILE A 180 10.23 -3.15 -8.74
C ILE A 180 10.75 -1.70 -8.70
N ASP A 181 9.86 -0.72 -8.82
CA ASP A 181 10.21 0.69 -8.89
C ASP A 181 10.68 1.22 -7.52
N ASN A 182 10.04 0.81 -6.43
CA ASN A 182 10.30 1.26 -5.05
C ASN A 182 11.17 0.29 -4.24
N LYS A 183 11.73 -0.75 -4.85
CA LYS A 183 12.53 -1.84 -4.22
C LYS A 183 11.72 -2.78 -3.32
N ALA A 184 10.78 -2.27 -2.56
CA ALA A 184 9.86 -3.03 -1.72
C ALA A 184 8.58 -2.24 -1.48
N ILE A 185 7.47 -2.94 -1.30
CA ILE A 185 6.19 -2.40 -0.82
C ILE A 185 5.59 -3.35 0.21
N TYR A 186 4.82 -2.79 1.14
CA TYR A 186 4.04 -3.55 2.11
C TYR A 186 2.60 -3.60 1.65
N ILE A 187 1.99 -4.78 1.65
CA ILE A 187 0.65 -5.01 1.10
C ILE A 187 -0.22 -5.68 2.14
N VAL A 188 -1.39 -5.10 2.39
CA VAL A 188 -2.49 -5.77 3.08
C VAL A 188 -3.65 -5.92 2.11
N THR A 189 -4.24 -7.10 2.04
CA THR A 189 -5.30 -7.40 1.09
C THR A 189 -6.35 -8.31 1.72
N GLY A 190 -7.59 -8.13 1.34
CA GLY A 190 -8.66 -8.97 1.86
C GLY A 190 -10.02 -8.70 1.21
N PRO A 191 -11.02 -9.51 1.57
CA PRO A 191 -12.41 -9.27 1.25
C PRO A 191 -13.05 -8.29 2.24
N LEU A 192 -14.06 -7.54 1.82
CA LEU A 192 -14.95 -6.85 2.76
C LEU A 192 -15.98 -7.87 3.29
N LEU A 193 -15.76 -8.31 4.53
CA LEU A 193 -16.62 -9.29 5.19
C LEU A 193 -17.67 -8.58 6.04
N SER A 194 -18.92 -8.98 5.87
CA SER A 194 -20.05 -8.49 6.65
C SER A 194 -21.04 -9.59 6.93
N LYS A 195 -21.84 -9.45 7.98
CA LYS A 195 -22.88 -10.42 8.30
C LYS A 195 -23.90 -10.56 7.16
N GLY A 196 -24.35 -11.80 6.93
CA GLY A 196 -25.40 -12.07 5.96
C GLY A 196 -24.97 -12.10 4.49
N LEU A 197 -23.66 -12.17 4.22
CA LEU A 197 -23.17 -12.45 2.88
C LEU A 197 -23.71 -13.81 2.38
N PRO A 198 -24.05 -13.95 1.10
CA PRO A 198 -24.30 -15.27 0.51
C PRO A 198 -23.04 -16.12 0.57
N SER A 199 -23.19 -17.44 0.47
CA SER A 199 -22.06 -18.36 0.59
C SER A 199 -22.10 -19.46 -0.47
N ILE A 200 -20.95 -20.12 -0.68
CA ILE A 200 -20.78 -21.30 -1.52
C ILE A 200 -20.37 -22.51 -0.69
N GLY A 201 -20.69 -23.68 -1.22
CA GLY A 201 -20.28 -24.97 -0.68
C GLY A 201 -20.92 -25.34 0.64
N SER A 202 -20.54 -26.53 1.15
CA SER A 202 -21.05 -27.07 2.40
C SER A 202 -20.40 -26.40 3.63
N ASN A 203 -19.21 -25.86 3.46
CA ASN A 203 -18.50 -25.14 4.54
C ASN A 203 -18.96 -23.68 4.68
N GLY A 204 -19.82 -23.19 3.77
CA GLY A 204 -20.41 -21.86 3.91
C GLY A 204 -19.45 -20.72 3.60
N VAL A 205 -18.52 -20.89 2.64
CA VAL A 205 -17.55 -19.86 2.27
C VAL A 205 -18.27 -18.61 1.76
N SER A 206 -18.18 -17.52 2.50
CA SER A 206 -18.88 -16.27 2.18
C SER A 206 -18.42 -15.68 0.86
N ILE A 207 -19.36 -15.09 0.10
CA ILE A 207 -19.11 -14.41 -1.18
C ILE A 207 -19.01 -12.91 -0.91
N PRO A 208 -17.81 -12.29 -0.91
CA PRO A 208 -17.66 -10.88 -0.70
C PRO A 208 -18.18 -10.05 -1.87
N ASN A 209 -18.84 -8.91 -1.58
CA ASN A 209 -19.25 -7.96 -2.60
C ASN A 209 -18.08 -7.09 -3.09
N TYR A 210 -17.07 -6.89 -2.24
CA TYR A 210 -15.90 -6.04 -2.51
C TYR A 210 -14.62 -6.69 -1.97
N TYR A 211 -13.51 -6.29 -2.58
CA TYR A 211 -12.16 -6.61 -2.13
C TYR A 211 -11.34 -5.33 -1.98
N TYR A 212 -10.38 -5.34 -1.08
CA TYR A 212 -9.48 -4.24 -0.86
C TYR A 212 -8.01 -4.65 -0.98
N LYS A 213 -7.16 -3.66 -1.29
CA LYS A 213 -5.72 -3.69 -1.08
C LYS A 213 -5.30 -2.36 -0.47
N VAL A 214 -4.42 -2.42 0.51
CA VAL A 214 -3.74 -1.28 1.11
C VAL A 214 -2.25 -1.46 0.90
N ILE A 215 -1.59 -0.44 0.40
CA ILE A 215 -0.19 -0.48 0.00
C ILE A 215 0.56 0.65 0.68
N LEU A 216 1.70 0.31 1.27
CA LEU A 216 2.66 1.25 1.82
C LEU A 216 4.00 1.09 1.10
N ASP A 217 4.50 2.17 0.53
CA ASP A 217 5.90 2.35 0.17
C ASP A 217 6.60 3.10 1.30
N TYR A 218 7.50 2.42 1.99
CA TYR A 218 8.29 2.99 3.10
C TYR A 218 9.73 3.27 2.68
N THR A 219 9.93 3.59 1.39
CA THR A 219 11.26 3.87 0.82
C THR A 219 11.58 5.35 0.94
N GLN A 220 12.62 5.69 1.70
CA GLN A 220 13.08 7.06 1.83
C GLN A 220 13.58 7.63 0.47
N PRO A 221 13.46 8.96 0.20
CA PRO A 221 13.04 10.00 1.15
C PRO A 221 11.52 10.23 1.25
N GLU A 222 10.72 9.69 0.34
CA GLU A 222 9.29 9.94 0.27
C GLU A 222 8.52 8.66 0.57
N ILE A 223 7.68 8.72 1.60
CA ILE A 223 6.83 7.61 2.04
C ILE A 223 5.43 7.85 1.49
N HIS A 224 4.85 6.83 0.85
CA HIS A 224 3.53 6.92 0.24
C HIS A 224 2.66 5.72 0.60
N ALA A 225 1.37 5.99 0.76
CA ALA A 225 0.40 4.93 0.97
C ALA A 225 -0.84 5.15 0.09
N ILE A 226 -1.54 4.07 -0.23
CA ILE A 226 -2.75 4.11 -1.06
C ILE A 226 -3.63 2.90 -0.79
N GLY A 227 -4.93 3.13 -0.71
CA GLY A 227 -5.96 2.10 -0.62
C GLY A 227 -6.65 1.86 -1.96
N PHE A 228 -7.21 0.68 -2.12
CA PHE A 228 -8.10 0.30 -3.22
C PHE A 228 -9.30 -0.46 -2.70
N VAL A 229 -10.48 -0.13 -3.22
CA VAL A 229 -11.70 -0.90 -2.99
C VAL A 229 -12.36 -1.19 -4.34
N LEU A 230 -12.51 -2.47 -4.66
CA LEU A 230 -13.04 -2.92 -5.93
C LEU A 230 -14.27 -3.80 -5.73
N PRO A 231 -15.36 -3.59 -6.49
CA PRO A 231 -16.48 -4.53 -6.49
C PRO A 231 -16.03 -5.88 -7.07
N ASN A 232 -16.57 -6.98 -6.52
CA ASN A 232 -16.37 -8.33 -7.06
C ASN A 232 -17.12 -8.46 -8.40
N ALA A 233 -16.67 -7.73 -9.40
CA ALA A 233 -17.29 -7.65 -10.71
C ALA A 233 -16.26 -7.34 -11.80
N SER A 234 -16.58 -7.72 -13.03
CA SER A 234 -15.74 -7.36 -14.19
C SER A 234 -15.70 -5.85 -14.39
N SER A 235 -14.50 -5.30 -14.66
CA SER A 235 -14.33 -3.88 -14.98
C SER A 235 -13.19 -3.64 -15.95
N SER A 236 -13.42 -2.73 -16.91
CA SER A 236 -12.40 -2.18 -17.80
C SER A 236 -11.93 -0.79 -17.38
N ALA A 237 -12.44 -0.25 -16.28
CA ALA A 237 -12.06 1.07 -15.77
C ALA A 237 -10.56 1.15 -15.44
N SER A 238 -10.01 2.36 -15.43
CA SER A 238 -8.67 2.62 -14.94
C SER A 238 -8.55 2.20 -13.47
N LEU A 239 -7.42 1.61 -13.06
CA LEU A 239 -7.19 1.23 -11.67
C LEU A 239 -7.23 2.43 -10.72
N SER A 240 -6.81 3.60 -11.18
CA SER A 240 -6.85 4.84 -10.41
C SER A 240 -8.26 5.27 -9.97
N THR A 241 -9.31 4.78 -10.64
CA THR A 241 -10.70 5.06 -10.25
C THR A 241 -11.17 4.29 -9.01
N PHE A 242 -10.43 3.26 -8.62
CA PHE A 242 -10.68 2.45 -7.43
C PHE A 242 -9.79 2.85 -6.25
N ALA A 243 -8.89 3.83 -6.48
CA ALA A 243 -8.02 4.34 -5.43
C ALA A 243 -8.82 5.15 -4.41
N VAL A 244 -8.58 4.87 -3.14
CA VAL A 244 -9.18 5.52 -1.97
C VAL A 244 -8.10 5.80 -0.92
N SER A 245 -8.41 6.62 0.09
CA SER A 245 -7.54 6.77 1.26
C SER A 245 -7.54 5.48 2.09
N ILE A 246 -6.54 5.31 2.94
CA ILE A 246 -6.51 4.19 3.88
C ILE A 246 -7.65 4.35 4.87
N ASP A 247 -7.90 5.56 5.43
CA ASP A 247 -9.06 5.89 6.27
C ASP A 247 -10.38 5.35 5.69
N GLU A 248 -10.55 5.44 4.35
CA GLU A 248 -11.77 4.92 3.72
C GLU A 248 -11.82 3.39 3.73
N VAL A 249 -10.67 2.71 3.56
CA VAL A 249 -10.60 1.25 3.69
C VAL A 249 -10.87 0.83 5.13
N GLU A 250 -10.29 1.52 6.11
CA GLU A 250 -10.51 1.29 7.54
C GLU A 250 -11.97 1.47 7.94
N ARG A 251 -12.59 2.55 7.48
CA ARG A 251 -14.00 2.81 7.71
C ARG A 251 -14.89 1.66 7.19
N GLN A 252 -14.51 1.01 6.08
CA GLN A 252 -15.27 -0.09 5.49
C GLN A 252 -14.97 -1.45 6.13
N THR A 253 -13.75 -1.67 6.59
CA THR A 253 -13.28 -2.95 7.13
C THR A 253 -13.33 -3.02 8.65
N GLY A 254 -13.20 -1.88 9.33
CA GLY A 254 -12.97 -1.80 10.78
C GLY A 254 -11.57 -2.30 11.18
N ILE A 255 -10.64 -2.37 10.24
CA ILE A 255 -9.25 -2.77 10.45
C ILE A 255 -8.39 -1.51 10.44
N ASP A 256 -7.52 -1.35 11.40
CA ASP A 256 -6.53 -0.31 11.53
C ASP A 256 -5.24 -0.80 10.84
N PHE A 257 -4.76 -0.06 9.82
CA PHE A 257 -3.62 -0.47 9.00
C PHE A 257 -2.36 0.30 9.41
N PHE A 258 -1.23 -0.40 9.38
CA PHE A 258 0.11 0.14 9.65
C PHE A 258 0.31 0.74 11.06
N PRO A 259 -0.29 0.19 12.13
CA PRO A 259 -0.19 0.72 13.50
C PRO A 259 1.23 0.70 14.07
N ALA A 260 2.20 0.19 13.34
CA ALA A 260 3.61 0.22 13.69
C ALA A 260 4.30 1.54 13.28
N LEU A 261 3.64 2.37 12.47
CA LEU A 261 4.15 3.69 12.11
C LEU A 261 4.03 4.65 13.30
N PRO A 262 4.87 5.70 13.38
CA PRO A 262 4.63 6.81 14.29
C PRO A 262 3.26 7.48 14.01
N ASP A 263 2.49 7.78 15.05
CA ASP A 263 1.09 8.26 14.97
C ASP A 263 0.88 9.43 14.00
N ASP A 264 1.84 10.36 13.93
CA ASP A 264 1.79 11.53 13.03
C ASP A 264 2.01 11.16 11.55
N GLN A 265 2.86 10.18 11.28
CA GLN A 265 3.08 9.64 9.94
C GLN A 265 1.89 8.79 9.49
N GLU A 266 1.43 7.90 10.35
CA GLU A 266 0.26 7.05 10.14
C GLU A 266 -0.95 7.90 9.76
N THR A 267 -1.37 8.81 10.65
CA THR A 267 -2.52 9.71 10.42
C THR A 267 -2.43 10.49 9.09
N LYS A 268 -1.23 10.93 8.72
CA LYS A 268 -1.03 11.65 7.46
C LYS A 268 -1.19 10.74 6.25
N LEU A 269 -0.56 9.57 6.29
CA LEU A 269 -0.56 8.61 5.18
C LEU A 269 -1.93 8.00 4.93
N GLU A 270 -2.70 7.79 5.99
CA GLU A 270 -4.04 7.20 5.91
C GLU A 270 -5.07 8.15 5.31
N LYS A 271 -4.95 9.43 5.63
CA LYS A 271 -5.88 10.47 5.19
C LYS A 271 -5.66 10.90 3.74
N GLU A 272 -4.41 10.96 3.30
CA GLU A 272 -4.04 11.57 2.02
C GLU A 272 -3.97 10.52 0.89
N ILE A 273 -4.42 10.89 -0.30
CA ILE A 273 -4.26 10.09 -1.51
C ILE A 273 -3.35 10.86 -2.47
N CYS A 274 -2.10 10.43 -2.61
CA CYS A 274 -1.22 10.97 -3.65
C CYS A 274 -1.24 10.08 -4.89
N GLN A 275 -2.23 10.23 -5.77
CA GLN A 275 -2.25 9.42 -7.01
C GLN A 275 -1.06 9.71 -7.94
N SER A 276 -0.51 10.92 -7.92
CA SER A 276 0.66 11.30 -8.73
C SER A 276 1.98 10.74 -8.21
N CYS A 277 2.02 10.26 -6.96
CA CYS A 277 3.19 9.61 -6.39
C CYS A 277 3.42 8.19 -6.94
N TRP A 278 2.43 7.61 -7.61
CA TRP A 278 2.45 6.25 -8.10
C TRP A 278 2.49 6.17 -9.63
N GLN A 279 3.28 5.24 -10.17
CA GLN A 279 3.32 4.95 -11.61
C GLN A 279 2.16 4.03 -12.00
N TRP A 280 1.14 4.57 -12.70
CA TRP A 280 -0.08 3.83 -13.05
C TRP A 280 0.05 2.92 -14.27
N GLN A 281 1.13 3.01 -15.01
CA GLN A 281 1.42 2.09 -16.10
C GLN A 281 2.43 1.06 -15.60
N ALA A 282 2.06 -0.22 -15.65
CA ALA A 282 3.00 -1.29 -15.37
C ALA A 282 4.22 -1.10 -16.30
N SER A 283 5.39 -0.99 -15.72
CA SER A 283 6.65 -0.96 -16.45
C SER A 283 6.64 -2.17 -17.37
N LYS A 284 6.74 -1.95 -18.69
CA LYS A 284 6.87 -3.07 -19.64
C LYS A 284 8.17 -3.77 -19.28
N THR A 285 8.09 -4.75 -18.40
CA THR A 285 9.17 -5.71 -18.26
C THR A 285 9.35 -6.30 -19.65
N ASN A 286 10.48 -5.99 -20.29
CA ASN A 286 10.91 -6.66 -21.49
C ASN A 286 11.15 -8.12 -21.10
N ASN A 287 10.08 -8.89 -20.94
CA ASN A 287 10.13 -10.35 -21.00
C ASN A 287 10.50 -10.75 -22.43
N ARG A 288 11.71 -10.37 -22.85
CA ARG A 288 12.42 -11.19 -23.81
C ARG A 288 12.72 -12.47 -23.05
N SER A 289 11.93 -13.50 -23.33
CA SER A 289 12.31 -14.89 -23.15
C SER A 289 13.62 -15.13 -23.89
N GLY A 290 14.68 -14.68 -23.32
CA GLY A 290 16.07 -14.97 -23.65
C GLY A 290 16.62 -15.64 -22.41
N SER A 291 16.57 -16.96 -22.41
CA SER A 291 17.22 -17.84 -21.45
C SER A 291 18.68 -17.44 -21.23
N ASN A 292 18.93 -16.58 -20.25
CA ASN A 292 20.21 -16.52 -19.57
C ASN A 292 19.91 -16.67 -18.08
N HIS A 293 19.44 -17.86 -17.71
CA HIS A 293 19.49 -18.29 -16.34
C HIS A 293 20.96 -18.28 -15.90
N LYS A 294 21.36 -17.29 -15.10
CA LYS A 294 22.41 -17.55 -14.12
C LYS A 294 21.83 -18.64 -13.24
N SER A 295 22.33 -19.86 -13.38
CA SER A 295 21.97 -21.00 -12.55
C SER A 295 22.54 -20.79 -11.14
N GLY A 296 21.95 -19.86 -10.40
CA GLY A 296 22.19 -19.68 -8.98
C GLY A 296 21.16 -20.49 -8.22
N THR A 297 21.60 -21.36 -7.34
CA THR A 297 20.70 -22.04 -6.40
C THR A 297 20.21 -21.01 -5.40
N SER A 298 18.90 -20.76 -5.37
CA SER A 298 18.29 -19.92 -4.33
C SER A 298 18.55 -20.55 -2.96
N VAL A 299 19.10 -19.77 -2.03
CA VAL A 299 19.43 -20.22 -0.67
C VAL A 299 18.61 -19.45 0.37
N GLN A 300 18.32 -20.11 1.49
CA GLN A 300 17.67 -19.41 2.59
C GLN A 300 18.61 -18.38 3.19
N CYS A 301 18.11 -17.15 3.39
CA CYS A 301 18.85 -16.06 3.98
C CYS A 301 19.58 -16.49 5.26
N SER A 302 20.86 -16.13 5.35
CA SER A 302 21.70 -16.40 6.53
C SER A 302 21.50 -15.39 7.68
N GLY A 303 20.72 -14.34 7.46
CA GLY A 303 20.44 -13.31 8.47
C GLY A 303 19.58 -13.84 9.60
N ILE A 304 19.69 -13.18 10.75
CA ILE A 304 18.90 -13.48 11.96
C ILE A 304 17.88 -12.36 12.13
N THR A 305 16.63 -12.72 12.35
CA THR A 305 15.56 -11.78 12.67
C THR A 305 15.75 -11.17 14.06
N LYS A 306 15.12 -10.05 14.35
CA LYS A 306 15.17 -9.44 15.69
C LYS A 306 14.64 -10.37 16.80
N ALA A 307 13.79 -11.35 16.45
CA ALA A 307 13.32 -12.38 17.37
C ALA A 307 14.35 -13.52 17.60
N GLY A 308 15.57 -13.41 17.08
CA GLY A 308 16.62 -14.40 17.24
C GLY A 308 16.49 -15.64 16.36
N ALA A 309 15.48 -15.73 15.50
CA ALA A 309 15.30 -16.82 14.56
C ALA A 309 16.01 -16.56 13.23
N ARG A 310 16.41 -17.61 12.53
CA ARG A 310 16.95 -17.48 11.17
C ARG A 310 15.87 -16.91 10.24
N CYS A 311 16.24 -15.95 9.40
CA CYS A 311 15.34 -15.38 8.39
C CYS A 311 14.84 -16.48 7.44
N LYS A 312 13.54 -16.55 7.22
CA LYS A 312 12.91 -17.56 6.36
C LYS A 312 12.97 -17.21 4.87
N ARG A 313 13.37 -15.99 4.51
CA ARG A 313 13.42 -15.52 3.11
C ARG A 313 14.47 -16.26 2.31
N MET A 314 14.15 -16.53 1.05
CA MET A 314 15.10 -17.05 0.07
C MET A 314 15.81 -15.88 -0.63
N THR A 315 17.03 -16.09 -1.10
CA THR A 315 17.82 -15.10 -1.83
C THR A 315 18.69 -15.74 -2.88
N LEU A 316 18.92 -15.00 -3.97
CA LEU A 316 19.92 -15.31 -4.99
C LEU A 316 21.20 -14.48 -4.81
N SER A 317 21.24 -13.61 -3.79
CA SER A 317 22.40 -12.78 -3.50
C SER A 317 23.62 -13.65 -3.16
N GLU A 318 24.78 -13.30 -3.75
CA GLU A 318 26.03 -14.06 -3.60
C GLU A 318 26.50 -14.17 -2.14
N ASN A 319 26.13 -13.19 -1.29
CA ASN A 319 26.44 -13.22 0.14
C ASN A 319 25.47 -14.08 0.98
N GLY A 320 24.46 -14.70 0.35
CA GLY A 320 23.47 -15.54 1.02
C GLY A 320 22.53 -14.77 1.96
N ARG A 321 22.38 -13.45 1.78
CA ARG A 321 21.51 -12.62 2.61
C ARG A 321 20.43 -11.99 1.75
N CYS A 322 19.20 -11.90 2.25
CA CYS A 322 18.13 -11.14 1.61
C CYS A 322 18.34 -9.63 1.80
N TYR A 323 17.60 -8.82 1.05
CA TYR A 323 17.68 -7.36 1.09
C TYR A 323 17.62 -6.80 2.54
N GLN A 324 16.71 -7.27 3.37
CA GLN A 324 16.59 -6.84 4.77
C GLN A 324 17.82 -7.16 5.65
N HIS A 325 18.66 -8.06 5.20
CA HIS A 325 19.88 -8.46 5.90
C HIS A 325 21.16 -8.11 5.13
N GLY A 326 21.09 -7.14 4.22
CA GLY A 326 22.24 -6.64 3.47
C GLY A 326 22.62 -7.55 2.30
N GLY A 327 21.66 -8.18 1.65
CA GLY A 327 21.81 -8.80 0.33
C GLY A 327 21.83 -7.71 -0.76
N ASN A 328 22.70 -7.87 -1.76
CA ASN A 328 22.78 -6.99 -2.94
C ASN A 328 22.00 -7.60 -4.09
#